data_42cf3facb315468f16abf1eff599a922
#
_entry.id   42cf3facb315468f16abf1eff599a922
#
_cell.length_a   1.000
_cell.length_b   1.000
_cell.length_c   1.000
_cell.angle_alpha   90.00
_cell.angle_beta   90.00
_cell.angle_gamma   90.00
#
_symmetry.space_group_name_H-M   'P 1'
#
loop_
_entity.id
_entity.type
_entity.pdbx_description
1 polymer ?
#
loop_
_entity_poly.entity_id
_entity_poly.type
_entity_poly.pdbx_seq_one_letter_code
_entity_poly.pdbx_strand_id
1 'polypeptide(L)'
;DYQDSACIGTSNVYLAKKWNVTPVGTMAHEWIMCTGQGNHKHNPAYSNWYALDAWVKEYGVLNGIALTDTITTDCFLKDFQLTYSTLFSGVRHDSGDPFAWGEKLIAHYEALGIDPKRKTLLFSDSLDFARADKLRKTFKDRVTVAFGIGTYIANDTCEEPLNIVMKTTACNGMDVAKISDTPGKEMCKNEEYVDYLTRCIKWRMEHDR
;
A
#
# COMPACT_ATOMS: atom_id res chain seq x y z
N ASP A 1 24.75 18.47 -1.94
CA ASP A 1 24.89 17.31 -1.04
C ASP A 1 23.55 16.61 -0.92
N TYR A 2 23.55 15.27 -1.09
CA TYR A 2 22.32 14.44 -0.99
C TYR A 2 21.65 14.56 0.39
N GLN A 3 22.43 14.81 1.45
CA GLN A 3 21.95 14.93 2.83
C GLN A 3 21.03 16.13 3.07
N ASP A 4 21.12 17.17 2.24
CA ASP A 4 20.25 18.37 2.31
C ASP A 4 19.06 18.29 1.34
N SER A 5 18.91 17.17 0.63
CA SER A 5 17.85 17.01 -0.37
C SER A 5 16.58 16.44 0.26
N ALA A 6 15.43 16.83 -0.27
CA ALA A 6 14.14 16.22 0.08
C ALA A 6 14.00 14.76 -0.43
N CYS A 7 14.98 14.25 -1.19
CA CYS A 7 15.03 12.87 -1.66
C CYS A 7 15.58 11.96 -0.57
N ILE A 8 14.76 11.07 -0.03
CA ILE A 8 15.13 10.14 1.06
C ILE A 8 15.76 8.85 0.57
N GLY A 9 15.72 8.55 -0.73
CA GLY A 9 16.27 7.32 -1.29
C GLY A 9 15.69 6.92 -2.63
N THR A 10 16.02 5.72 -3.08
CA THR A 10 15.49 5.13 -4.32
C THR A 10 15.13 3.66 -4.11
N SER A 11 14.05 3.21 -4.78
CA SER A 11 13.68 1.79 -4.83
C SER A 11 14.56 0.96 -5.77
N ASN A 12 15.39 1.61 -6.59
CA ASN A 12 16.34 0.92 -7.46
C ASN A 12 17.61 0.59 -6.67
N VAL A 13 17.76 -0.67 -6.29
CA VAL A 13 18.90 -1.15 -5.47
C VAL A 13 20.26 -0.93 -6.14
N TYR A 14 20.33 -1.06 -7.47
CA TYR A 14 21.56 -0.78 -8.21
C TYR A 14 21.96 0.70 -8.10
N LEU A 15 21.00 1.61 -8.28
CA LEU A 15 21.26 3.05 -8.17
C LEU A 15 21.56 3.44 -6.71
N ALA A 16 20.89 2.83 -5.75
CA ALA A 16 21.18 3.03 -4.33
C ALA A 16 22.66 2.70 -4.03
N LYS A 17 23.12 1.54 -4.47
CA LYS A 17 24.52 1.12 -4.32
C LYS A 17 25.48 2.04 -5.09
N LYS A 18 25.17 2.37 -6.35
CA LYS A 18 26.04 3.19 -7.22
C LYS A 18 26.24 4.60 -6.66
N TRP A 19 25.22 5.20 -6.10
CA TRP A 19 25.23 6.58 -5.63
C TRP A 19 25.36 6.71 -4.11
N ASN A 20 25.54 5.58 -3.41
CA ASN A 20 25.60 5.50 -1.95
C ASN A 20 24.43 6.23 -1.25
N VAL A 21 23.23 5.99 -1.77
CA VAL A 21 21.99 6.52 -1.20
C VAL A 21 21.18 5.38 -0.57
N THR A 22 20.23 5.73 0.30
CA THR A 22 19.41 4.72 1.00
C THR A 22 18.52 3.95 0.02
N PRO A 23 18.58 2.61 -0.01
CA PRO A 23 17.55 1.82 -0.67
C PRO A 23 16.27 1.91 0.13
N VAL A 24 15.18 2.30 -0.52
CA VAL A 24 13.86 2.41 0.12
C VAL A 24 12.85 1.54 -0.61
N GLY A 25 11.88 1.01 0.13
CA GLY A 25 10.83 0.19 -0.42
C GLY A 25 9.69 0.03 0.57
N THR A 26 8.62 -0.60 0.12
CA THR A 26 7.44 -0.89 0.93
C THR A 26 6.92 -2.29 0.64
N MET A 27 5.90 -2.71 1.39
CA MET A 27 5.17 -3.94 1.15
C MET A 27 4.59 -3.99 -0.27
N ALA A 28 4.70 -5.13 -0.95
CA ALA A 28 4.12 -5.34 -2.26
C ALA A 28 2.72 -5.97 -2.17
N HIS A 29 1.87 -5.76 -3.20
CA HIS A 29 0.58 -6.44 -3.30
C HIS A 29 0.75 -7.97 -3.28
N GLU A 30 1.79 -8.49 -3.95
CA GLU A 30 2.11 -9.92 -4.00
C GLU A 30 2.31 -10.52 -2.61
N TRP A 31 2.87 -9.76 -1.66
CA TRP A 31 2.98 -10.20 -0.28
C TRP A 31 1.59 -10.49 0.31
N ILE A 32 0.66 -9.55 0.17
CA ILE A 32 -0.70 -9.68 0.71
C ILE A 32 -1.48 -10.77 -0.04
N MET A 33 -1.37 -10.80 -1.37
CA MET A 33 -2.03 -11.80 -2.22
C MET A 33 -1.54 -13.22 -1.87
N CYS A 34 -0.23 -13.45 -1.87
CA CYS A 34 0.32 -14.80 -1.67
C CYS A 34 0.16 -15.26 -0.22
N THR A 35 0.46 -14.40 0.77
CA THR A 35 0.38 -14.75 2.19
C THR A 35 -1.07 -14.88 2.65
N GLY A 36 -1.94 -13.99 2.20
CA GLY A 36 -3.33 -13.95 2.61
C GLY A 36 -4.22 -14.94 1.86
N GLN A 37 -4.13 -14.97 0.52
CA GLN A 37 -5.01 -15.76 -0.34
C GLN A 37 -4.41 -17.11 -0.75
N GLY A 38 -3.09 -17.19 -0.87
CA GLY A 38 -2.37 -18.40 -1.33
C GLY A 38 -2.28 -19.52 -0.29
N ASN A 39 -3.23 -19.62 0.62
CA ASN A 39 -3.31 -20.68 1.62
C ASN A 39 -4.77 -21.12 1.80
N HIS A 40 -5.06 -22.39 1.48
CA HIS A 40 -6.41 -22.97 1.54
C HIS A 40 -7.04 -22.98 2.94
N LYS A 41 -6.27 -22.74 3.99
CA LYS A 41 -6.76 -22.61 5.37
C LYS A 41 -7.20 -21.18 5.71
N HIS A 42 -6.90 -20.22 4.85
CA HIS A 42 -7.24 -18.83 5.06
C HIS A 42 -8.59 -18.48 4.43
N ASN A 43 -9.36 -17.65 5.11
CA ASN A 43 -10.45 -16.94 4.46
C ASN A 43 -9.85 -15.71 3.75
N PRO A 44 -9.97 -15.59 2.42
CA PRO A 44 -9.29 -14.54 1.66
C PRO A 44 -9.76 -13.11 2.00
N ALA A 45 -10.93 -12.96 2.61
CA ALA A 45 -11.38 -11.66 3.12
C ALA A 45 -10.50 -11.11 4.26
N TYR A 46 -9.70 -11.95 4.92
CA TYR A 46 -8.74 -11.54 5.96
C TYR A 46 -7.30 -11.49 5.45
N SER A 47 -7.10 -11.34 4.14
CA SER A 47 -5.78 -11.34 3.51
C SER A 47 -4.82 -10.31 4.12
N ASN A 48 -5.32 -9.10 4.44
CA ASN A 48 -4.52 -8.07 5.07
C ASN A 48 -4.05 -8.51 6.45
N TRP A 49 -4.93 -9.10 7.27
CA TRP A 49 -4.57 -9.56 8.61
C TRP A 49 -3.45 -10.61 8.58
N TYR A 50 -3.60 -11.65 7.74
CA TYR A 50 -2.57 -12.69 7.60
C TYR A 50 -1.23 -12.12 7.12
N ALA A 51 -1.28 -11.17 6.20
CA ALA A 51 -0.10 -10.53 5.63
C ALA A 51 0.60 -9.62 6.64
N LEU A 52 -0.15 -8.85 7.43
CA LEU A 52 0.39 -7.99 8.49
C LEU A 52 1.01 -8.81 9.61
N ASP A 53 0.34 -9.88 10.03
CA ASP A 53 0.85 -10.81 11.05
C ASP A 53 2.16 -11.48 10.60
N ALA A 54 2.20 -11.99 9.38
CA ALA A 54 3.40 -12.57 8.81
C ALA A 54 4.54 -11.55 8.65
N TRP A 55 4.22 -10.30 8.27
CA TRP A 55 5.21 -9.22 8.17
C TRP A 55 5.85 -8.91 9.52
N VAL A 56 5.04 -8.78 10.57
CA VAL A 56 5.54 -8.50 11.92
C VAL A 56 6.39 -9.66 12.44
N LYS A 57 6.02 -10.92 12.13
CA LYS A 57 6.82 -12.10 12.50
C LYS A 57 8.18 -12.14 11.81
N GLU A 58 8.24 -11.73 10.54
CA GLU A 58 9.47 -11.76 9.73
C GLU A 58 10.37 -10.55 10.00
N TYR A 59 9.81 -9.34 10.01
CA TYR A 59 10.55 -8.08 10.02
C TYR A 59 10.40 -7.28 11.31
N GLY A 60 9.52 -7.69 12.22
CA GLY A 60 9.19 -6.88 13.40
C GLY A 60 8.58 -5.54 13.00
N VAL A 61 9.19 -4.46 13.47
CA VAL A 61 8.79 -3.07 13.13
C VAL A 61 9.57 -2.47 11.97
N LEU A 62 10.50 -3.24 11.37
CA LEU A 62 11.28 -2.77 10.23
C LEU A 62 10.42 -2.71 8.96
N ASN A 63 10.76 -1.77 8.06
CA ASN A 63 10.03 -1.57 6.80
C ASN A 63 8.51 -1.39 7.00
N GLY A 64 8.13 -0.73 8.08
CA GLY A 64 6.77 -0.65 8.59
C GLY A 64 5.85 0.32 7.83
N ILE A 65 5.83 0.30 6.50
CA ILE A 65 4.84 1.01 5.67
C ILE A 65 3.90 -0.02 5.03
N ALA A 66 2.68 -0.11 5.56
CA ALA A 66 1.69 -1.08 5.10
C ALA A 66 0.95 -0.59 3.86
N LEU A 67 0.76 -1.48 2.88
CA LEU A 67 0.00 -1.21 1.66
C LEU A 67 -1.49 -1.45 1.89
N THR A 68 -2.36 -0.51 1.50
CA THR A 68 -3.77 -0.51 1.95
C THR A 68 -4.77 -1.10 0.95
N ASP A 69 -4.46 -1.12 -0.36
CA ASP A 69 -5.46 -1.28 -1.41
C ASP A 69 -5.51 -2.67 -2.08
N THR A 70 -4.86 -3.68 -1.52
CA THR A 70 -4.83 -5.01 -2.17
C THR A 70 -6.25 -5.62 -2.27
N ILE A 71 -7.00 -5.60 -1.17
CA ILE A 71 -8.42 -6.03 -1.13
C ILE A 71 -9.33 -4.90 -0.63
N THR A 72 -9.08 -3.69 -1.06
CA THR A 72 -9.64 -2.39 -0.68
C THR A 72 -9.13 -1.81 0.64
N THR A 73 -8.99 -0.49 0.69
CA THR A 73 -8.60 0.24 1.91
C THR A 73 -9.64 0.07 3.03
N ASP A 74 -10.92 0.00 2.73
CA ASP A 74 -11.95 -0.19 3.75
C ASP A 74 -11.82 -1.56 4.43
N CYS A 75 -11.53 -2.61 3.67
CA CYS A 75 -11.26 -3.92 4.24
C CYS A 75 -9.93 -3.96 5.01
N PHE A 76 -8.92 -3.23 4.54
CA PHE A 76 -7.64 -3.10 5.25
C PHE A 76 -7.83 -2.46 6.64
N LEU A 77 -8.63 -1.42 6.77
CA LEU A 77 -8.87 -0.74 8.05
C LEU A 77 -9.57 -1.63 9.09
N LYS A 78 -10.31 -2.66 8.67
CA LYS A 78 -10.84 -3.70 9.58
C LYS A 78 -9.73 -4.51 10.25
N ASP A 79 -8.62 -4.71 9.56
CA ASP A 79 -7.46 -5.47 10.05
C ASP A 79 -6.43 -4.57 10.74
N PHE A 80 -6.29 -3.33 10.29
CA PHE A 80 -5.30 -2.37 10.75
C PHE A 80 -5.73 -1.64 12.03
N GLN A 81 -6.14 -2.44 13.03
CA GLN A 81 -6.59 -1.96 14.33
C GLN A 81 -5.40 -1.55 15.22
N LEU A 82 -5.65 -1.22 16.49
CA LEU A 82 -4.69 -0.61 17.41
C LEU A 82 -3.30 -1.27 17.39
N THR A 83 -3.23 -2.60 17.38
CA THR A 83 -1.95 -3.32 17.38
C THR A 83 -1.10 -2.99 16.16
N TYR A 84 -1.62 -3.21 14.96
CA TYR A 84 -0.85 -2.95 13.73
C TYR A 84 -0.70 -1.45 13.48
N SER A 85 -1.73 -0.65 13.75
CA SER A 85 -1.64 0.81 13.66
C SER A 85 -0.56 1.39 14.58
N THR A 86 -0.28 0.74 15.71
CA THR A 86 0.82 1.13 16.61
C THR A 86 2.18 0.66 16.09
N LEU A 87 2.29 -0.61 15.66
CA LEU A 87 3.55 -1.21 15.24
C LEU A 87 4.09 -0.62 13.93
N PHE A 88 3.21 -0.39 12.95
CA PHE A 88 3.63 0.15 11.66
C PHE A 88 3.88 1.66 11.76
N SER A 89 4.94 2.12 11.10
CA SER A 89 5.33 3.54 11.03
C SER A 89 4.43 4.36 10.11
N GLY A 90 3.70 3.70 9.21
CA GLY A 90 2.79 4.36 8.30
C GLY A 90 2.11 3.42 7.32
N VAL A 91 1.47 4.03 6.34
CA VAL A 91 0.68 3.35 5.31
C VAL A 91 0.94 3.93 3.93
N ARG A 92 0.71 3.13 2.87
CA ARG A 92 0.92 3.50 1.47
C ARG A 92 -0.38 3.53 0.69
N HIS A 93 -0.59 4.65 -0.01
CA HIS A 93 -1.61 4.85 -1.04
C HIS A 93 -1.10 4.37 -2.40
N ASP A 94 -1.87 3.53 -3.11
CA ASP A 94 -1.52 3.03 -4.44
C ASP A 94 -2.72 2.99 -5.41
N SER A 95 -3.90 3.43 -4.99
CA SER A 95 -5.08 3.62 -5.84
C SER A 95 -6.15 4.46 -5.15
N GLY A 96 -7.14 4.94 -5.91
CA GLY A 96 -8.22 5.79 -5.44
C GLY A 96 -7.84 7.28 -5.33
N ASP A 97 -8.72 8.07 -4.72
CA ASP A 97 -8.46 9.49 -4.47
C ASP A 97 -7.52 9.66 -3.28
N PRO A 98 -6.29 10.19 -3.47
CA PRO A 98 -5.31 10.33 -2.39
C PRO A 98 -5.74 11.31 -1.30
N PHE A 99 -6.58 12.31 -1.60
CA PHE A 99 -7.05 13.25 -0.59
C PHE A 99 -8.08 12.59 0.33
N ALA A 100 -9.08 11.93 -0.24
CA ALA A 100 -10.08 11.18 0.53
C ALA A 100 -9.43 10.04 1.33
N TRP A 101 -8.45 9.34 0.74
CA TRP A 101 -7.69 8.31 1.41
C TRP A 101 -6.89 8.88 2.61
N GLY A 102 -6.19 10.00 2.42
CA GLY A 102 -5.41 10.62 3.51
C GLY A 102 -6.29 11.05 4.68
N GLU A 103 -7.45 11.66 4.43
CA GLU A 103 -8.43 12.01 5.47
C GLU A 103 -8.94 10.76 6.21
N LYS A 104 -9.27 9.70 5.48
CA LYS A 104 -9.73 8.43 6.05
C LYS A 104 -8.70 7.82 7.01
N LEU A 105 -7.42 7.81 6.64
CA LEU A 105 -6.34 7.26 7.47
C LEU A 105 -6.05 8.13 8.71
N ILE A 106 -6.08 9.45 8.58
CA ILE A 106 -5.94 10.35 9.72
C ILE A 106 -7.05 10.11 10.72
N ALA A 107 -8.32 10.10 10.26
CA ALA A 107 -9.48 9.83 11.10
C ALA A 107 -9.40 8.44 11.78
N HIS A 108 -8.88 7.43 11.07
CA HIS A 108 -8.68 6.09 11.63
C HIS A 108 -7.66 6.11 12.79
N TYR A 109 -6.50 6.76 12.62
CA TYR A 109 -5.52 6.90 13.69
C TYR A 109 -6.10 7.65 14.89
N GLU A 110 -6.80 8.76 14.66
CA GLU A 110 -7.44 9.56 15.72
C GLU A 110 -8.48 8.72 16.49
N ALA A 111 -9.32 7.94 15.78
CA ALA A 111 -10.30 7.05 16.40
C ALA A 111 -9.67 5.97 17.29
N LEU A 112 -8.46 5.54 16.98
CA LEU A 112 -7.67 4.61 17.78
C LEU A 112 -6.84 5.28 18.88
N GLY A 113 -6.93 6.60 19.05
CA GLY A 113 -6.14 7.38 20.02
C GLY A 113 -4.66 7.49 19.67
N ILE A 114 -4.31 7.30 18.41
CA ILE A 114 -2.94 7.43 17.90
C ILE A 114 -2.77 8.82 17.31
N ASP A 115 -1.72 9.56 17.74
CA ASP A 115 -1.39 10.85 17.15
C ASP A 115 -0.88 10.66 15.69
N PRO A 116 -1.63 11.15 14.67
CA PRO A 116 -1.25 11.00 13.28
C PRO A 116 0.12 11.64 12.94
N LYS A 117 0.56 12.64 13.67
CA LYS A 117 1.87 13.29 13.47
C LYS A 117 3.05 12.33 13.66
N ARG A 118 2.82 11.22 14.35
CA ARG A 118 3.82 10.15 14.56
C ARG A 118 3.77 9.07 13.47
N LYS A 119 2.90 9.24 12.47
CA LYS A 119 2.68 8.29 11.37
C LYS A 119 3.02 8.90 10.04
N THR A 120 3.30 8.05 9.05
CA THR A 120 3.63 8.47 7.69
C THR A 120 2.54 8.04 6.72
N LEU A 121 2.03 8.96 5.93
CA LEU A 121 1.27 8.68 4.71
C LEU A 121 2.21 8.72 3.51
N LEU A 122 2.45 7.58 2.89
CA LEU A 122 3.23 7.47 1.66
C LEU A 122 2.28 7.42 0.47
N PHE A 123 2.34 8.43 -0.38
CA PHE A 123 1.58 8.48 -1.63
C PHE A 123 2.45 7.98 -2.79
N SER A 124 1.96 7.07 -3.62
CA SER A 124 2.76 6.46 -4.69
C SER A 124 2.01 6.18 -5.99
N ASP A 125 0.75 6.60 -6.13
CA ASP A 125 -0.01 6.40 -7.37
C ASP A 125 0.00 7.66 -8.24
N SER A 126 0.53 7.52 -9.45
CA SER A 126 0.43 8.51 -10.55
C SER A 126 0.82 9.94 -10.13
N LEU A 127 1.95 10.07 -9.43
CA LEU A 127 2.42 11.35 -8.91
C LEU A 127 3.35 12.08 -9.87
N ASP A 128 3.10 13.37 -10.02
CA ASP A 128 4.04 14.39 -10.43
C ASP A 128 4.39 15.33 -9.26
N PHE A 129 5.32 16.27 -9.47
CA PHE A 129 5.72 17.20 -8.42
C PHE A 129 4.59 18.17 -8.02
N ALA A 130 3.71 18.56 -8.95
CA ALA A 130 2.61 19.48 -8.67
C ALA A 130 1.57 18.82 -7.77
N ARG A 131 1.23 17.55 -8.04
CA ARG A 131 0.30 16.76 -7.22
C ARG A 131 0.89 16.45 -5.86
N ALA A 132 2.18 16.10 -5.80
CA ALA A 132 2.89 15.87 -4.54
C ALA A 132 2.91 17.13 -3.66
N ASP A 133 3.15 18.32 -4.23
CA ASP A 133 3.12 19.58 -3.47
C ASP A 133 1.72 19.92 -2.94
N LYS A 134 0.67 19.65 -3.72
CA LYS A 134 -0.72 19.83 -3.24
C LYS A 134 -1.01 18.92 -2.04
N LEU A 135 -0.65 17.63 -2.13
CA LEU A 135 -0.81 16.67 -1.03
C LEU A 135 0.00 17.09 0.20
N ARG A 136 1.25 17.51 -0.01
CA ARG A 136 2.09 18.02 1.07
C ARG A 136 1.45 19.22 1.77
N LYS A 137 0.97 20.20 1.03
CA LYS A 137 0.30 21.40 1.59
C LYS A 137 -0.95 21.05 2.39
N THR A 138 -1.70 20.01 1.96
CA THR A 138 -2.93 19.58 2.62
C THR A 138 -2.63 18.87 3.95
N PHE A 139 -1.61 18.03 4.02
CA PHE A 139 -1.45 17.10 5.13
C PHE A 139 -0.25 17.40 6.06
N LYS A 140 0.74 18.18 5.66
CA LYS A 140 2.02 18.38 6.37
C LYS A 140 1.92 18.78 7.85
N ASP A 141 0.87 19.47 8.23
CA ASP A 141 0.69 19.97 9.60
C ASP A 141 -0.05 18.94 10.50
N ARG A 142 -0.55 17.86 9.90
CA ARG A 142 -1.38 16.84 10.56
C ARG A 142 -0.73 15.46 10.62
N VAL A 143 0.12 15.13 9.65
CA VAL A 143 0.77 13.81 9.51
C VAL A 143 2.09 13.97 8.75
N THR A 144 3.04 13.06 8.96
CA THR A 144 4.23 13.02 8.10
C THR A 144 3.83 12.53 6.71
N VAL A 145 4.27 13.22 5.66
CA VAL A 145 4.01 12.82 4.27
C VAL A 145 5.29 12.41 3.56
N ALA A 146 5.20 11.37 2.74
CA ALA A 146 6.26 10.91 1.85
C ALA A 146 5.67 10.60 0.47
N PHE A 147 6.51 10.65 -0.57
CA PHE A 147 6.08 10.51 -1.95
C PHE A 147 6.97 9.54 -2.71
N GLY A 148 6.35 8.56 -3.37
CA GLY A 148 7.00 7.70 -4.35
C GLY A 148 6.69 8.20 -5.76
N ILE A 149 7.65 8.85 -6.41
CA ILE A 149 7.50 9.34 -7.78
C ILE A 149 8.37 8.48 -8.68
N GLY A 150 7.74 7.65 -9.51
CA GLY A 150 8.40 6.68 -10.37
C GLY A 150 8.49 7.14 -11.82
N THR A 151 7.49 6.80 -12.61
CA THR A 151 7.43 7.03 -14.07
C THR A 151 7.70 8.48 -14.46
N TYR A 152 7.14 9.43 -13.72
CA TYR A 152 7.34 10.86 -14.00
C TYR A 152 8.82 11.29 -13.96
N ILE A 153 9.62 10.71 -13.07
CA ILE A 153 11.06 10.99 -13.00
C ILE A 153 11.84 10.10 -13.97
N ALA A 154 11.47 8.82 -14.08
CA ALA A 154 12.22 7.84 -14.87
C ALA A 154 11.99 7.95 -16.38
N ASN A 155 10.86 8.51 -16.80
CA ASN A 155 10.48 8.72 -18.20
C ASN A 155 10.41 10.22 -18.53
N ASP A 156 11.54 10.91 -18.41
CA ASP A 156 11.72 12.33 -18.79
C ASP A 156 11.95 12.45 -20.31
N THR A 157 11.04 11.86 -21.09
CA THR A 157 11.07 11.86 -22.55
C THR A 157 9.70 12.26 -23.09
N CYS A 158 9.60 12.55 -24.38
CA CYS A 158 8.31 12.79 -25.04
C CYS A 158 7.57 11.48 -25.40
N GLU A 159 8.15 10.33 -25.10
CA GLU A 159 7.61 9.02 -25.44
C GLU A 159 6.63 8.54 -24.34
N GLU A 160 5.57 7.86 -24.76
CA GLU A 160 4.63 7.25 -23.83
C GLU A 160 5.31 6.11 -23.04
N PRO A 161 5.16 6.05 -21.71
CA PRO A 161 5.72 4.99 -20.90
C PRO A 161 5.08 3.65 -21.22
N LEU A 162 5.83 2.56 -21.20
CA LEU A 162 5.34 1.21 -21.49
C LEU A 162 4.29 0.70 -20.51
N ASN A 163 4.20 1.26 -19.31
CA ASN A 163 3.21 0.89 -18.27
C ASN A 163 3.10 -0.62 -18.03
N ILE A 164 4.24 -1.29 -17.93
CA ILE A 164 4.28 -2.74 -17.68
C ILE A 164 3.98 -3.01 -16.22
N VAL A 165 2.91 -3.77 -15.97
CA VAL A 165 2.53 -4.26 -14.65
C VAL A 165 2.45 -5.77 -14.69
N MET A 166 3.13 -6.45 -13.76
CA MET A 166 3.07 -7.90 -13.59
C MET A 166 2.54 -8.22 -12.19
N LYS A 167 1.62 -9.15 -12.09
CA LYS A 167 1.07 -9.63 -10.82
C LYS A 167 1.08 -11.17 -10.78
N THR A 168 1.32 -11.70 -9.58
CA THR A 168 1.13 -13.13 -9.31
C THR A 168 -0.34 -13.47 -9.48
N THR A 169 -0.65 -14.52 -10.22
CA THR A 169 -2.03 -14.98 -10.47
C THR A 169 -2.40 -16.23 -9.69
N ALA A 170 -1.41 -16.97 -9.20
CA ALA A 170 -1.63 -18.14 -8.36
C ALA A 170 -0.48 -18.32 -7.36
N CYS A 171 -0.79 -18.83 -6.17
CA CYS A 171 0.16 -19.18 -5.13
C CYS A 171 -0.28 -20.48 -4.45
N ASN A 172 0.63 -21.45 -4.33
CA ASN A 172 0.35 -22.76 -3.75
C ASN A 172 -0.86 -23.50 -4.37
N GLY A 173 -1.07 -23.33 -5.68
CA GLY A 173 -2.20 -23.92 -6.39
C GLY A 173 -3.53 -23.20 -6.18
N MET A 174 -3.55 -22.08 -5.46
CA MET A 174 -4.71 -21.22 -5.23
C MET A 174 -4.63 -19.99 -6.14
N ASP A 175 -5.76 -19.58 -6.71
CA ASP A 175 -5.85 -18.27 -7.35
C ASP A 175 -5.65 -17.14 -6.34
N VAL A 176 -5.01 -16.06 -6.78
CA VAL A 176 -4.82 -14.86 -5.97
C VAL A 176 -5.14 -13.62 -6.81
N ALA A 177 -5.68 -12.59 -6.18
CA ALA A 177 -6.15 -11.38 -6.86
C ALA A 177 -5.84 -10.10 -6.10
N LYS A 178 -5.59 -9.02 -6.86
CA LYS A 178 -5.66 -7.65 -6.38
C LYS A 178 -7.02 -7.07 -6.77
N ILE A 179 -7.77 -6.49 -5.83
CA ILE A 179 -9.05 -5.81 -6.10
C ILE A 179 -8.84 -4.32 -6.39
N SER A 180 -8.03 -3.61 -5.59
CA SER A 180 -7.83 -2.16 -5.70
C SER A 180 -9.01 -1.30 -5.21
N ASP A 181 -8.74 -0.02 -4.91
CA ASP A 181 -9.78 0.98 -4.59
C ASP A 181 -10.31 1.68 -5.86
N THR A 182 -9.70 1.43 -7.02
CA THR A 182 -10.15 1.98 -8.30
C THR A 182 -10.85 0.89 -9.10
N PRO A 183 -12.15 1.02 -9.39
CA PRO A 183 -12.87 0.07 -10.24
C PRO A 183 -12.18 -0.12 -11.60
N GLY A 184 -12.12 -1.36 -12.07
CA GLY A 184 -11.48 -1.73 -13.34
C GLY A 184 -9.94 -1.85 -13.26
N LYS A 185 -9.35 -1.72 -12.07
CA LYS A 185 -7.92 -2.01 -11.81
C LYS A 185 -7.71 -3.38 -11.15
N GLU A 186 -8.70 -4.24 -11.16
CA GLU A 186 -8.58 -5.60 -10.66
C GLU A 186 -7.57 -6.39 -11.50
N MET A 187 -6.73 -7.17 -10.82
CA MET A 187 -5.73 -8.00 -11.48
C MET A 187 -5.84 -9.44 -10.98
N CYS A 188 -6.39 -10.29 -11.83
CA CYS A 188 -6.50 -11.72 -11.63
C CYS A 188 -6.57 -12.45 -12.98
N LYS A 189 -6.19 -13.70 -13.01
CA LYS A 189 -6.37 -14.58 -14.17
C LYS A 189 -7.78 -15.17 -14.24
N ASN A 190 -8.44 -15.31 -13.09
CA ASN A 190 -9.71 -16.01 -12.93
C ASN A 190 -10.79 -15.05 -12.42
N GLU A 191 -11.72 -14.67 -13.27
CA GLU A 191 -12.84 -13.75 -12.94
C GLU A 191 -13.77 -14.37 -11.89
N GLU A 192 -14.01 -15.67 -11.91
CA GLU A 192 -14.84 -16.34 -10.90
C GLU A 192 -14.22 -16.21 -9.49
N TYR A 193 -12.88 -16.23 -9.41
CA TYR A 193 -12.19 -15.99 -8.14
C TYR A 193 -12.35 -14.55 -7.68
N VAL A 194 -12.29 -13.56 -8.58
CA VAL A 194 -12.55 -12.14 -8.23
C VAL A 194 -13.95 -11.98 -7.65
N ASP A 195 -14.95 -12.60 -8.28
CA ASP A 195 -16.34 -12.58 -7.79
C ASP A 195 -16.48 -13.26 -6.42
N TYR A 196 -15.80 -14.39 -6.24
CA TYR A 196 -15.78 -15.09 -4.94
C TYR A 196 -15.16 -14.21 -3.86
N LEU A 197 -13.97 -13.66 -4.11
CA LEU A 197 -13.24 -12.78 -3.18
C LEU A 197 -14.08 -11.54 -2.84
N THR A 198 -14.69 -10.92 -3.84
CA THR A 198 -15.54 -9.73 -3.65
C THR A 198 -16.75 -10.05 -2.76
N ARG A 199 -17.39 -11.21 -2.94
CA ARG A 199 -18.48 -11.67 -2.04
C ARG A 199 -17.98 -11.91 -0.62
N CYS A 200 -16.80 -12.51 -0.44
CA CYS A 200 -16.22 -12.71 0.87
C CYS A 200 -15.93 -11.38 1.58
N ILE A 201 -15.37 -10.40 0.86
CA ILE A 201 -15.10 -9.06 1.38
C ILE A 201 -16.42 -8.39 1.78
N LYS A 202 -17.42 -8.38 0.89
CA LYS A 202 -18.73 -7.78 1.16
C LYS A 202 -19.38 -8.38 2.40
N TRP A 203 -19.41 -9.70 2.50
CA TRP A 203 -19.95 -10.39 3.66
C TRP A 203 -19.23 -9.97 4.94
N ARG A 204 -17.92 -9.90 4.91
CA ARG A 204 -17.11 -9.45 6.05
C ARG A 204 -17.44 -8.01 6.44
N MET A 205 -17.54 -7.10 5.49
CA MET A 205 -17.84 -5.69 5.76
C MET A 205 -19.20 -5.48 6.40
N GLU A 206 -20.16 -6.37 6.12
CA GLU A 206 -21.52 -6.33 6.67
C GLU A 206 -21.62 -6.99 8.05
N HIS A 207 -20.78 -7.98 8.39
CA HIS A 207 -20.95 -8.82 9.58
C HIS A 207 -19.84 -8.69 10.63
N ASP A 208 -18.62 -8.31 10.26
CA ASP A 208 -17.55 -8.01 11.22
C ASP A 208 -17.77 -6.61 11.83
N ARG A 209 -18.14 -6.57 13.09
CA ARG A 209 -18.30 -5.33 13.88
C ARG A 209 -17.00 -4.91 14.55
#